data_c1ebb1a378456eb144d1645ddb9fe959
#
_entry.id   c1ebb1a378456eb144d1645ddb9fe959
#
_cell.length_a   1.000
_cell.length_b   1.000
_cell.length_c   1.000
_cell.angle_alpha   90.00
_cell.angle_beta   90.00
_cell.angle_gamma   90.00
#
_symmetry.space_group_name_H-M   'P 1'
#
loop_
_entity.id
_entity.type
_entity.pdbx_description
1 polymer ?
#
loop_
_entity_poly.entity_id
_entity_poly.type
_entity_poly.pdbx_seq_one_letter_code
_entity_poly.pdbx_strand_id
1 'polypeptide(L)'
;MTAAHRLHSELKIEDSVRLNGGGVDVFGAIRRKSIPLMFRPLDKLLGTCLPPPHHGIMITSRRPLAIQRFTASHELGHRMLNHEFISLDNEDILSRRPLGKENYHIDEAAADAFAAAFIVPEWILEIHAERQDWDAESLSDPRIVYQLALRIGVSYEATCRQLRQYKLITSQIFTHLTSTDPKSIKQSLLRGYALPNWYPNVWLLTEHDEDSIIQGGPDDVFLFQLKENSGSGYLWDFNDLAKSGFARLSDDVSIPANNEEIGGAVDRFVLAKLDQPSNSIGGLNFSEVRLWDHSAINRTLNLRYELVKESGLPNADRRLLAA
;
A
#
# COMPACT_ATOMS: atom_id res chain seq x y z
N MET A 1 -23.78 -0.79 13.81
CA MET A 1 -22.49 -1.40 13.39
C MET A 1 -22.68 -1.94 11.98
N THR A 2 -21.86 -1.50 11.03
CA THR A 2 -21.95 -1.95 9.63
C THR A 2 -21.49 -3.41 9.46
N ALA A 3 -21.85 -4.07 8.35
CA ALA A 3 -21.41 -5.44 8.06
C ALA A 3 -19.87 -5.53 7.96
N ALA A 4 -19.22 -4.53 7.37
CA ALA A 4 -17.75 -4.43 7.31
C ALA A 4 -17.13 -4.40 8.71
N HIS A 5 -17.66 -3.57 9.62
CA HIS A 5 -17.15 -3.44 10.98
C HIS A 5 -17.30 -4.74 11.79
N ARG A 6 -18.43 -5.46 11.61
CA ARG A 6 -18.62 -6.78 12.23
C ARG A 6 -17.58 -7.78 11.76
N LEU A 7 -17.27 -7.77 10.45
CA LEU A 7 -16.29 -8.68 9.89
C LEU A 7 -14.86 -8.35 10.35
N HIS A 8 -14.50 -7.06 10.49
CA HIS A 8 -13.22 -6.64 11.08
C HIS A 8 -13.05 -7.20 12.49
N SER A 9 -14.08 -7.05 13.35
CA SER A 9 -14.04 -7.54 14.73
C SER A 9 -14.01 -9.07 14.80
N GLU A 10 -14.85 -9.75 14.01
CA GLU A 10 -14.89 -11.22 13.94
C GLU A 10 -13.55 -11.82 13.57
N LEU A 11 -12.88 -11.22 12.58
CA LEU A 11 -11.62 -11.71 12.05
C LEU A 11 -10.38 -11.04 12.67
N LYS A 12 -10.52 -10.19 13.69
CA LYS A 12 -9.43 -9.47 14.36
C LYS A 12 -8.47 -8.81 13.36
N ILE A 13 -9.03 -8.14 12.33
CA ILE A 13 -8.25 -7.59 11.22
C ILE A 13 -7.42 -6.40 11.68
N GLU A 14 -7.99 -5.54 12.53
CA GLU A 14 -7.29 -4.39 13.10
C GLU A 14 -6.04 -4.79 13.87
N ASP A 15 -6.14 -5.80 14.75
CA ASP A 15 -4.99 -6.30 15.51
C ASP A 15 -3.87 -6.77 14.59
N SER A 16 -4.22 -7.45 13.48
CA SER A 16 -3.26 -7.92 12.49
C SER A 16 -2.55 -6.77 11.77
N VAL A 17 -3.27 -5.69 11.43
CA VAL A 17 -2.70 -4.51 10.78
C VAL A 17 -1.84 -3.71 11.75
N ARG A 18 -2.25 -3.55 13.01
CA ARG A 18 -1.44 -2.89 14.06
C ARG A 18 -0.10 -3.60 14.26
N LEU A 19 -0.11 -4.94 14.24
CA LEU A 19 1.10 -5.74 14.43
C LEU A 19 2.05 -5.71 13.23
N ASN A 20 1.52 -5.83 12.01
CA ASN A 20 2.32 -6.09 10.81
C ASN A 20 2.41 -4.87 9.87
N GLY A 21 1.62 -3.82 10.09
CA GLY A 21 1.40 -2.77 9.11
C GLY A 21 0.63 -3.29 7.88
N GLY A 22 0.68 -2.54 6.79
CA GLY A 22 0.05 -2.90 5.53
C GLY A 22 -1.45 -2.65 5.49
N GLY A 23 -2.10 -3.22 4.47
CA GLY A 23 -3.54 -3.12 4.24
C GLY A 23 -4.33 -4.31 4.79
N VAL A 24 -5.65 -4.23 4.66
CA VAL A 24 -6.54 -5.34 4.97
C VAL A 24 -6.26 -6.53 4.04
N ASP A 25 -6.02 -7.71 4.61
CA ASP A 25 -5.86 -8.96 3.86
C ASP A 25 -7.24 -9.49 3.43
N VAL A 26 -7.76 -8.93 2.32
CA VAL A 26 -9.07 -9.28 1.76
C VAL A 26 -9.16 -10.75 1.40
N PHE A 27 -8.12 -11.27 0.76
CA PHE A 27 -8.11 -12.67 0.30
C PHE A 27 -8.06 -13.63 1.49
N GLY A 28 -7.29 -13.29 2.52
CA GLY A 28 -7.28 -14.02 3.79
C GLY A 28 -8.61 -13.94 4.53
N ALA A 29 -9.32 -12.82 4.48
CA ALA A 29 -10.65 -12.69 5.04
C ALA A 29 -11.68 -13.59 4.34
N ILE A 30 -11.69 -13.61 3.01
CA ILE A 30 -12.53 -14.50 2.19
C ILE A 30 -12.27 -15.96 2.53
N ARG A 31 -10.99 -16.36 2.63
CA ARG A 31 -10.60 -17.71 3.01
C ARG A 31 -11.06 -18.09 4.42
N ARG A 32 -10.89 -17.18 5.39
CA ARG A 32 -11.36 -17.41 6.79
C ARG A 32 -12.87 -17.55 6.91
N LYS A 33 -13.62 -16.98 5.95
CA LYS A 33 -15.07 -17.20 5.81
C LYS A 33 -15.41 -18.48 5.04
N SER A 34 -14.42 -19.31 4.70
CA SER A 34 -14.58 -20.55 3.95
C SER A 34 -15.26 -20.35 2.60
N ILE A 35 -15.05 -19.20 1.96
CA ILE A 35 -15.55 -18.89 0.62
C ILE A 35 -14.46 -19.26 -0.40
N PRO A 36 -14.71 -20.17 -1.35
CA PRO A 36 -13.79 -20.46 -2.43
C PRO A 36 -13.47 -19.21 -3.25
N LEU A 37 -12.19 -18.94 -3.44
CA LEU A 37 -11.71 -17.80 -4.23
C LEU A 37 -10.91 -18.30 -5.42
N MET A 38 -11.26 -17.85 -6.62
CA MET A 38 -10.60 -18.22 -7.87
C MET A 38 -10.12 -16.98 -8.62
N PHE A 39 -8.93 -17.09 -9.20
CA PHE A 39 -8.36 -16.10 -10.11
C PHE A 39 -8.36 -16.65 -11.52
N ARG A 40 -8.90 -15.87 -12.46
CA ARG A 40 -8.97 -16.22 -13.89
C ARG A 40 -8.63 -14.99 -14.73
N PRO A 41 -8.03 -15.15 -15.91
CA PRO A 41 -7.74 -14.04 -16.82
C PRO A 41 -9.02 -13.59 -17.53
N LEU A 42 -9.92 -12.91 -16.81
CA LEU A 42 -11.19 -12.40 -17.35
C LEU A 42 -10.92 -11.13 -18.18
N ASP A 43 -11.53 -11.05 -19.36
CA ASP A 43 -11.35 -9.90 -20.28
C ASP A 43 -12.33 -8.76 -20.02
N LYS A 44 -13.59 -9.09 -19.76
CA LYS A 44 -14.69 -8.11 -19.64
C LYS A 44 -15.24 -7.98 -18.22
N LEU A 45 -14.93 -8.91 -17.35
CA LEU A 45 -15.38 -8.92 -15.97
C LEU A 45 -14.21 -8.67 -15.03
N LEU A 46 -14.46 -7.91 -13.98
CA LEU A 46 -13.50 -7.74 -12.88
C LEU A 46 -13.65 -8.86 -11.86
N GLY A 47 -14.88 -9.25 -11.55
CA GLY A 47 -15.21 -10.32 -10.64
C GLY A 47 -16.65 -10.76 -10.75
N THR A 48 -16.99 -11.77 -9.99
CA THR A 48 -18.37 -12.25 -9.82
C THR A 48 -18.51 -13.15 -8.61
N CYS A 49 -19.65 -13.04 -7.94
CA CYS A 49 -20.09 -13.97 -6.92
C CYS A 49 -20.79 -15.16 -7.59
N LEU A 50 -20.32 -16.37 -7.36
CA LEU A 50 -20.91 -17.58 -7.94
C LEU A 50 -22.12 -18.04 -7.13
N PRO A 51 -23.26 -18.37 -7.80
CA PRO A 51 -24.45 -18.83 -7.12
C PRO A 51 -24.32 -20.26 -6.61
N PRO A 52 -25.26 -20.70 -5.77
CA PRO A 52 -25.41 -22.13 -5.47
C PRO A 52 -25.50 -22.99 -6.74
N PRO A 53 -24.91 -24.20 -6.74
CA PRO A 53 -24.22 -24.87 -5.64
C PRO A 53 -22.76 -24.49 -5.46
N HIS A 54 -22.18 -23.64 -6.31
CA HIS A 54 -20.75 -23.40 -6.40
C HIS A 54 -20.19 -22.37 -5.39
N HIS A 55 -21.05 -21.62 -4.72
CA HIS A 55 -20.71 -20.69 -3.62
C HIS A 55 -19.26 -20.19 -3.58
N GLY A 56 -18.83 -19.38 -4.56
CA GLY A 56 -17.45 -18.87 -4.60
C GLY A 56 -17.38 -17.42 -5.08
N ILE A 57 -16.19 -16.88 -5.08
CA ILE A 57 -15.85 -15.58 -5.65
C ILE A 57 -14.81 -15.82 -6.74
N MET A 58 -15.02 -15.26 -7.94
CA MET A 58 -14.07 -15.29 -9.04
C MET A 58 -13.63 -13.87 -9.38
N ILE A 59 -12.31 -13.66 -9.47
CA ILE A 59 -11.70 -12.35 -9.70
C ILE A 59 -10.77 -12.42 -10.90
N THR A 60 -10.68 -11.33 -11.67
CA THR A 60 -9.74 -11.24 -12.79
C THR A 60 -8.29 -11.18 -12.30
N SER A 61 -7.41 -11.97 -12.93
CA SER A 61 -5.95 -11.87 -12.71
C SER A 61 -5.27 -10.82 -13.59
N ARG A 62 -6.01 -10.16 -14.51
CA ARG A 62 -5.47 -9.20 -15.50
C ARG A 62 -5.40 -7.76 -15.00
N ARG A 63 -5.84 -7.48 -13.78
CA ARG A 63 -5.84 -6.12 -13.22
C ARG A 63 -4.82 -5.99 -12.08
N PRO A 64 -4.35 -4.77 -11.81
CA PRO A 64 -3.49 -4.49 -10.66
C PRO A 64 -4.08 -4.97 -9.34
N LEU A 65 -3.23 -5.32 -8.38
CA LEU A 65 -3.62 -5.89 -7.10
C LEU A 65 -4.62 -5.02 -6.32
N ALA A 66 -4.50 -3.70 -6.37
CA ALA A 66 -5.44 -2.78 -5.73
C ALA A 66 -6.87 -2.94 -6.28
N ILE A 67 -7.01 -3.13 -7.61
CA ILE A 67 -8.31 -3.38 -8.24
C ILE A 67 -8.83 -4.75 -7.86
N GLN A 68 -7.98 -5.78 -7.87
CA GLN A 68 -8.38 -7.13 -7.47
C GLN A 68 -8.85 -7.17 -6.01
N ARG A 69 -8.18 -6.45 -5.10
CA ARG A 69 -8.61 -6.33 -3.69
C ARG A 69 -9.97 -5.64 -3.57
N PHE A 70 -10.17 -4.54 -4.30
CA PHE A 70 -11.45 -3.84 -4.29
C PHE A 70 -12.57 -4.74 -4.81
N THR A 71 -12.39 -5.37 -5.98
CA THR A 71 -13.36 -6.29 -6.56
C THR A 71 -13.67 -7.46 -5.62
N ALA A 72 -12.65 -8.08 -5.03
CA ALA A 72 -12.84 -9.16 -4.06
C ALA A 72 -13.64 -8.71 -2.83
N SER A 73 -13.43 -7.49 -2.36
CA SER A 73 -14.20 -6.92 -1.25
C SER A 73 -15.63 -6.61 -1.64
N HIS A 74 -15.87 -6.16 -2.87
CA HIS A 74 -17.19 -5.91 -3.39
C HIS A 74 -17.99 -7.23 -3.46
N GLU A 75 -17.42 -8.27 -4.05
CA GLU A 75 -18.04 -9.60 -4.09
C GLU A 75 -18.25 -10.21 -2.68
N LEU A 76 -17.31 -9.97 -1.76
CA LEU A 76 -17.49 -10.33 -0.36
C LEU A 76 -18.66 -9.55 0.26
N GLY A 77 -18.84 -8.28 -0.13
CA GLY A 77 -19.97 -7.44 0.27
C GLY A 77 -21.32 -8.07 -0.09
N HIS A 78 -21.48 -8.52 -1.33
CA HIS A 78 -22.68 -9.24 -1.74
C HIS A 78 -22.97 -10.45 -0.85
N ARG A 79 -21.94 -11.21 -0.49
CA ARG A 79 -22.08 -12.38 0.40
C ARG A 79 -22.44 -11.99 1.83
N MET A 80 -21.81 -10.97 2.38
CA MET A 80 -22.02 -10.55 3.76
C MET A 80 -23.36 -9.83 3.96
N LEU A 81 -23.92 -9.27 2.89
CA LEU A 81 -25.22 -8.60 2.88
C LEU A 81 -26.37 -9.53 2.43
N ASN A 82 -26.06 -10.80 2.09
CA ASN A 82 -27.00 -11.81 1.61
C ASN A 82 -27.78 -11.35 0.35
N HIS A 83 -27.10 -10.71 -0.58
CA HIS A 83 -27.71 -10.37 -1.88
C HIS A 83 -27.97 -11.65 -2.66
N GLU A 84 -29.21 -11.79 -3.21
CA GLU A 84 -29.66 -13.02 -3.88
C GLU A 84 -29.17 -13.15 -5.32
N PHE A 85 -28.74 -12.04 -5.94
CA PHE A 85 -28.43 -11.98 -7.35
C PHE A 85 -26.93 -12.12 -7.64
N ILE A 86 -26.63 -12.76 -8.78
CA ILE A 86 -25.28 -12.82 -9.34
C ILE A 86 -24.98 -11.42 -9.88
N SER A 87 -24.08 -10.71 -9.22
CA SER A 87 -23.50 -9.51 -9.79
C SER A 87 -22.41 -9.90 -10.78
N LEU A 88 -22.52 -9.43 -12.02
CA LEU A 88 -21.46 -9.51 -13.01
C LEU A 88 -20.75 -8.17 -13.04
N ASP A 89 -19.66 -8.08 -12.33
CA ASP A 89 -18.86 -6.87 -12.28
C ASP A 89 -18.04 -6.70 -13.57
N ASN A 90 -18.29 -5.61 -14.26
CA ASN A 90 -17.53 -5.20 -15.45
C ASN A 90 -16.64 -3.97 -15.13
N GLU A 91 -15.90 -3.48 -16.13
CA GLU A 91 -15.02 -2.31 -15.98
C GLU A 91 -15.75 -1.02 -15.56
N ASP A 92 -17.09 -0.97 -15.73
CA ASP A 92 -17.89 0.18 -15.33
C ASP A 92 -17.90 0.41 -13.81
N ILE A 93 -17.60 -0.61 -13.00
CA ILE A 93 -17.47 -0.47 -11.53
C ILE A 93 -16.41 0.56 -11.16
N LEU A 94 -15.27 0.55 -11.83
CA LEU A 94 -14.18 1.48 -11.56
C LEU A 94 -14.53 2.93 -11.91
N SER A 95 -15.44 3.11 -12.86
CA SER A 95 -15.91 4.42 -13.30
C SER A 95 -17.19 4.89 -12.61
N ARG A 96 -17.81 4.05 -11.76
CA ARG A 96 -19.06 4.40 -11.06
C ARG A 96 -18.85 5.62 -10.18
N ARG A 97 -19.50 6.71 -10.58
CA ARG A 97 -19.67 7.87 -9.71
C ARG A 97 -20.71 7.51 -8.65
N PRO A 98 -20.43 7.75 -7.36
CA PRO A 98 -21.44 7.53 -6.34
C PRO A 98 -22.66 8.39 -6.63
N LEU A 99 -23.84 7.75 -6.63
CA LEU A 99 -25.17 8.36 -6.62
C LEU A 99 -25.51 9.26 -7.83
N GLY A 100 -26.27 8.75 -8.78
CA GLY A 100 -26.90 9.58 -9.81
C GLY A 100 -27.19 8.97 -11.17
N LYS A 101 -26.89 7.71 -11.44
CA LYS A 101 -27.36 7.04 -12.66
C LYS A 101 -28.62 6.23 -12.36
N GLU A 102 -29.64 6.40 -13.19
CA GLU A 102 -30.99 5.81 -13.10
C GLU A 102 -31.04 4.26 -13.04
N ASN A 103 -29.90 3.57 -13.19
CA ASN A 103 -29.78 2.10 -13.18
C ASN A 103 -28.82 1.58 -12.09
N TYR A 104 -28.52 2.36 -11.04
CA TYR A 104 -27.66 1.90 -9.95
C TYR A 104 -28.49 1.03 -8.99
N HIS A 105 -28.27 -0.26 -9.01
CA HIS A 105 -28.97 -1.19 -8.13
C HIS A 105 -28.58 -0.94 -6.67
N ILE A 106 -29.56 -0.97 -5.75
CA ILE A 106 -29.32 -0.72 -4.32
C ILE A 106 -28.27 -1.70 -3.75
N ASP A 107 -28.29 -2.93 -4.21
CA ASP A 107 -27.38 -3.99 -3.79
C ASP A 107 -25.94 -3.71 -4.21
N GLU A 108 -25.73 -3.16 -5.41
CA GLU A 108 -24.42 -2.74 -5.91
C GLU A 108 -23.87 -1.58 -5.09
N ALA A 109 -24.71 -0.58 -4.78
CA ALA A 109 -24.34 0.54 -3.93
C ALA A 109 -23.96 0.08 -2.53
N ALA A 110 -24.68 -0.90 -1.98
CA ALA A 110 -24.41 -1.46 -0.69
C ALA A 110 -23.09 -2.29 -0.69
N ALA A 111 -22.81 -3.03 -1.77
CA ALA A 111 -21.58 -3.78 -1.94
C ALA A 111 -20.36 -2.85 -2.11
N ASP A 112 -20.50 -1.76 -2.88
CA ASP A 112 -19.47 -0.72 -3.02
C ASP A 112 -19.18 -0.04 -1.67
N ALA A 113 -20.23 0.32 -0.92
CA ALA A 113 -20.08 0.91 0.41
C ALA A 113 -19.42 -0.07 1.41
N PHE A 114 -19.78 -1.37 1.33
CA PHE A 114 -19.14 -2.40 2.11
C PHE A 114 -17.63 -2.51 1.73
N ALA A 115 -17.33 -2.60 0.45
CA ALA A 115 -15.95 -2.74 -0.04
C ALA A 115 -15.07 -1.58 0.43
N ALA A 116 -15.54 -0.35 0.25
CA ALA A 116 -14.82 0.84 0.68
C ALA A 116 -14.58 0.85 2.20
N ALA A 117 -15.61 0.57 3.01
CA ALA A 117 -15.51 0.53 4.46
C ALA A 117 -14.68 -0.67 4.97
N PHE A 118 -14.61 -1.77 4.20
CA PHE A 118 -13.86 -2.95 4.55
C PHE A 118 -12.36 -2.80 4.26
N ILE A 119 -12.00 -2.22 3.10
CA ILE A 119 -10.58 -2.07 2.71
C ILE A 119 -9.93 -0.86 3.37
N VAL A 120 -10.65 0.26 3.49
CA VAL A 120 -10.14 1.52 4.05
C VAL A 120 -11.03 1.96 5.21
N PRO A 121 -11.09 1.21 6.32
CA PRO A 121 -11.74 1.68 7.53
C PRO A 121 -10.97 2.88 8.11
N GLU A 122 -11.66 3.73 8.88
CA GLU A 122 -11.05 4.94 9.46
C GLU A 122 -9.81 4.63 10.30
N TRP A 123 -9.87 3.60 11.13
CA TRP A 123 -8.75 3.18 11.98
C TRP A 123 -7.47 2.79 11.22
N ILE A 124 -7.55 2.36 9.92
CA ILE A 124 -6.35 2.03 9.15
C ILE A 124 -5.60 3.30 8.74
N LEU A 125 -6.35 4.38 8.47
CA LEU A 125 -5.76 5.69 8.19
C LEU A 125 -5.06 6.23 9.43
N GLU A 126 -5.68 6.09 10.60
CA GLU A 126 -5.11 6.48 11.90
C GLU A 126 -3.82 5.71 12.19
N ILE A 127 -3.83 4.38 12.06
CA ILE A 127 -2.64 3.52 12.30
C ILE A 127 -1.45 3.98 11.44
N HIS A 128 -1.68 4.24 10.16
CA HIS A 128 -0.60 4.67 9.27
C HIS A 128 -0.17 6.11 9.52
N ALA A 129 -1.10 7.01 9.87
CA ALA A 129 -0.78 8.38 10.23
C ALA A 129 0.06 8.44 11.52
N GLU A 130 -0.35 7.73 12.57
CA GLU A 130 0.41 7.60 13.82
C GLU A 130 1.81 7.02 13.58
N ARG A 131 1.92 5.93 12.81
CA ARG A 131 3.22 5.29 12.54
C ARG A 131 4.18 6.18 11.77
N GLN A 132 3.67 6.98 10.85
CA GLN A 132 4.46 7.83 9.96
C GLN A 132 4.61 9.27 10.47
N ASP A 133 4.08 9.58 11.64
CA ASP A 133 4.02 10.93 12.22
C ASP A 133 3.38 11.95 11.25
N TRP A 134 2.29 11.53 10.57
CA TRP A 134 1.52 12.39 9.68
C TRP A 134 0.33 13.01 10.41
N ASP A 135 0.27 14.32 10.41
CA ASP A 135 -0.85 15.08 10.93
C ASP A 135 -1.91 15.42 9.85
N ALA A 136 -2.92 16.16 10.23
CA ALA A 136 -3.98 16.59 9.32
C ALA A 136 -3.47 17.51 8.19
N GLU A 137 -2.41 18.30 8.42
CA GLU A 137 -1.80 19.16 7.41
C GLU A 137 -1.06 18.30 6.37
N SER A 138 -0.37 17.28 6.81
CA SER A 138 0.33 16.30 5.97
C SER A 138 -0.59 15.66 4.92
N LEU A 139 -1.87 15.43 5.25
CA LEU A 139 -2.86 14.87 4.34
C LEU A 139 -3.27 15.82 3.19
N SER A 140 -2.75 17.04 3.15
CA SER A 140 -2.89 17.97 2.02
C SER A 140 -1.84 17.75 0.93
N ASP A 141 -0.73 17.05 1.25
CA ASP A 141 0.35 16.76 0.30
C ASP A 141 0.04 15.51 -0.54
N PRO A 142 -0.05 15.63 -1.88
CA PRO A 142 -0.28 14.48 -2.76
C PRO A 142 0.74 13.35 -2.59
N ARG A 143 2.00 13.65 -2.22
CA ARG A 143 3.05 12.65 -2.00
C ARG A 143 2.73 11.78 -0.79
N ILE A 144 2.29 12.39 0.30
CA ILE A 144 1.91 11.68 1.54
C ILE A 144 0.67 10.82 1.32
N VAL A 145 -0.37 11.35 0.68
CA VAL A 145 -1.57 10.58 0.36
C VAL A 145 -1.27 9.42 -0.61
N TYR A 146 -0.33 9.61 -1.53
CA TYR A 146 0.15 8.54 -2.41
C TYR A 146 0.88 7.45 -1.61
N GLN A 147 1.76 7.83 -0.67
CA GLN A 147 2.44 6.87 0.21
C GLN A 147 1.47 6.14 1.15
N LEU A 148 0.44 6.81 1.63
CA LEU A 148 -0.64 6.20 2.41
C LEU A 148 -1.39 5.15 1.57
N ALA A 149 -1.74 5.50 0.32
CA ALA A 149 -2.41 4.58 -0.61
C ALA A 149 -1.60 3.31 -0.86
N LEU A 150 -0.29 3.42 -1.04
CA LEU A 150 0.62 2.28 -1.22
C LEU A 150 0.63 1.38 0.03
N ARG A 151 0.73 1.95 1.23
CA ARG A 151 0.77 1.20 2.49
C ARG A 151 -0.53 0.46 2.77
N ILE A 152 -1.67 1.08 2.46
CA ILE A 152 -2.99 0.44 2.58
C ILE A 152 -3.23 -0.57 1.46
N GLY A 153 -2.57 -0.40 0.31
CA GLY A 153 -2.70 -1.28 -0.86
C GLY A 153 -3.95 -1.01 -1.69
N VAL A 154 -4.38 0.25 -1.76
CA VAL A 154 -5.51 0.74 -2.58
C VAL A 154 -5.04 1.79 -3.59
N SER A 155 -5.92 2.21 -4.50
CA SER A 155 -5.54 3.26 -5.45
C SER A 155 -5.48 4.63 -4.76
N TYR A 156 -4.62 5.52 -5.27
CA TYR A 156 -4.51 6.91 -4.80
C TYR A 156 -5.87 7.61 -4.76
N GLU A 157 -6.66 7.48 -5.83
CA GLU A 157 -7.98 8.09 -5.91
C GLU A 157 -8.96 7.54 -4.86
N ALA A 158 -8.94 6.22 -4.62
CA ALA A 158 -9.77 5.60 -3.58
C ALA A 158 -9.41 6.14 -2.19
N THR A 159 -8.11 6.32 -1.91
CA THR A 159 -7.64 6.92 -0.65
C THR A 159 -8.15 8.35 -0.50
N CYS A 160 -8.02 9.20 -1.53
CA CYS A 160 -8.54 10.57 -1.51
C CYS A 160 -10.05 10.60 -1.23
N ARG A 161 -10.82 9.70 -1.85
CA ARG A 161 -12.28 9.61 -1.63
C ARG A 161 -12.62 9.23 -0.19
N GLN A 162 -11.89 8.28 0.40
CA GLN A 162 -12.13 7.87 1.78
C GLN A 162 -11.71 8.93 2.81
N LEU A 163 -10.58 9.60 2.60
CA LEU A 163 -10.20 10.75 3.43
C LEU A 163 -11.30 11.82 3.45
N ARG A 164 -11.91 12.10 2.29
CA ARG A 164 -13.04 13.02 2.21
C ARG A 164 -14.31 12.47 2.86
N GLN A 165 -14.62 11.19 2.68
CA GLN A 165 -15.77 10.51 3.26
C GLN A 165 -15.75 10.59 4.79
N TYR A 166 -14.58 10.40 5.40
CA TYR A 166 -14.36 10.51 6.84
C TYR A 166 -14.17 11.95 7.32
N LYS A 167 -14.25 12.93 6.41
CA LYS A 167 -14.08 14.37 6.70
C LYS A 167 -12.69 14.74 7.26
N LEU A 168 -11.68 13.92 6.97
CA LEU A 168 -10.27 14.16 7.33
C LEU A 168 -9.64 15.24 6.45
N ILE A 169 -10.21 15.49 5.26
CA ILE A 169 -9.80 16.56 4.35
C ILE A 169 -11.00 17.37 3.88
N THR A 170 -10.76 18.65 3.57
CA THR A 170 -11.78 19.55 3.02
C THR A 170 -12.07 19.24 1.54
N SER A 171 -13.18 19.80 1.01
CA SER A 171 -13.49 19.71 -0.42
C SER A 171 -12.42 20.34 -1.31
N GLN A 172 -11.77 21.41 -0.85
CA GLN A 172 -10.71 22.08 -1.58
C GLN A 172 -9.45 21.20 -1.66
N ILE A 173 -9.04 20.60 -0.54
CA ILE A 173 -7.91 19.65 -0.51
C ILE A 173 -8.22 18.45 -1.40
N PHE A 174 -9.42 17.88 -1.32
CA PHE A 174 -9.83 16.77 -2.18
C PHE A 174 -9.69 17.12 -3.68
N THR A 175 -10.14 18.31 -4.10
CA THR A 175 -10.02 18.75 -5.48
C THR A 175 -8.56 18.89 -5.89
N HIS A 176 -7.71 19.44 -5.03
CA HIS A 176 -6.27 19.55 -5.26
C HIS A 176 -5.62 18.16 -5.43
N LEU A 177 -5.87 17.25 -4.50
CA LEU A 177 -5.32 15.89 -4.54
C LEU A 177 -5.74 15.16 -5.83
N THR A 178 -7.03 15.17 -6.16
CA THR A 178 -7.56 14.44 -7.32
C THR A 178 -7.20 15.07 -8.67
N SER A 179 -6.81 16.35 -8.70
CA SER A 179 -6.26 17.01 -9.89
C SER A 179 -4.77 16.73 -10.11
N THR A 180 -4.08 16.17 -9.11
CA THR A 180 -2.65 15.86 -9.21
C THR A 180 -2.47 14.46 -9.80
N ASP A 181 -1.80 14.40 -10.96
CA ASP A 181 -1.52 13.14 -11.64
C ASP A 181 -0.48 12.30 -10.86
N PRO A 182 -0.72 11.00 -10.63
CA PRO A 182 0.24 10.10 -9.99
C PRO A 182 1.64 10.08 -10.62
N LYS A 183 1.75 10.31 -11.92
CA LYS A 183 3.05 10.46 -12.58
C LYS A 183 3.83 11.66 -12.04
N SER A 184 3.17 12.80 -11.90
CA SER A 184 3.78 14.01 -11.33
C SER A 184 4.24 13.79 -9.89
N ILE A 185 3.45 13.05 -9.10
CA ILE A 185 3.82 12.67 -7.73
C ILE A 185 5.10 11.84 -7.73
N LYS A 186 5.16 10.80 -8.58
CA LYS A 186 6.33 9.93 -8.72
C LYS A 186 7.57 10.73 -9.17
N GLN A 187 7.41 11.66 -10.11
CA GLN A 187 8.48 12.54 -10.56
C GLN A 187 9.05 13.40 -9.44
N SER A 188 8.19 13.97 -8.59
CA SER A 188 8.63 14.77 -7.45
C SER A 188 9.41 13.96 -6.41
N LEU A 189 9.01 12.69 -6.17
CA LEU A 189 9.70 11.78 -5.25
C LEU A 189 11.09 11.39 -5.76
N LEU A 190 11.24 11.19 -7.07
CA LEU A 190 12.48 10.68 -7.69
C LEU A 190 13.61 11.72 -7.81
N ARG A 191 13.38 12.97 -7.41
CA ARG A 191 14.42 14.01 -7.33
C ARG A 191 15.27 14.16 -8.61
N GLY A 192 14.64 14.03 -9.77
CA GLY A 192 15.30 14.12 -11.08
C GLY A 192 15.77 12.79 -11.68
N TYR A 193 15.69 11.69 -10.95
CA TYR A 193 15.94 10.38 -11.55
C TYR A 193 14.80 10.02 -12.51
N ALA A 194 15.15 9.57 -13.74
CA ALA A 194 14.19 9.21 -14.76
C ALA A 194 13.95 7.70 -14.79
N LEU A 195 12.68 7.28 -14.63
CA LEU A 195 12.30 5.89 -14.85
C LEU A 195 12.06 5.61 -16.33
N PRO A 196 12.35 4.39 -16.81
CA PRO A 196 12.05 3.98 -18.19
C PRO A 196 10.55 4.04 -18.51
N ASN A 197 9.71 3.81 -17.53
CA ASN A 197 8.25 3.96 -17.61
C ASN A 197 7.68 4.32 -16.24
N TRP A 198 6.38 4.67 -16.19
CA TRP A 198 5.71 5.16 -14.97
C TRP A 198 4.75 4.15 -14.34
N TYR A 199 4.78 2.88 -14.77
CA TYR A 199 3.96 1.82 -14.16
C TYR A 199 4.41 1.46 -12.73
N PRO A 200 5.73 1.33 -12.45
CA PRO A 200 6.19 1.01 -11.10
C PRO A 200 5.75 2.06 -10.08
N ASN A 201 5.47 1.63 -8.87
CA ASN A 201 5.28 2.55 -7.76
C ASN A 201 6.62 3.04 -7.23
N VAL A 202 6.61 4.21 -6.57
CA VAL A 202 7.76 4.79 -5.90
C VAL A 202 7.44 4.85 -4.41
N TRP A 203 8.07 3.99 -3.65
CA TRP A 203 7.95 3.94 -2.19
C TRP A 203 8.92 4.91 -1.56
N LEU A 204 8.43 5.80 -0.72
CA LEU A 204 9.26 6.62 0.16
C LEU A 204 9.32 5.93 1.52
N LEU A 205 10.49 5.47 1.91
CA LEU A 205 10.76 4.75 3.15
C LEU A 205 11.65 5.59 4.06
N THR A 206 11.24 5.73 5.31
CA THR A 206 11.91 6.53 6.33
C THR A 206 12.15 5.68 7.58
N GLU A 207 12.72 6.27 8.63
CA GLU A 207 12.88 5.62 9.94
C GLU A 207 11.53 5.19 10.55
N HIS A 208 10.42 5.82 10.16
CA HIS A 208 9.06 5.47 10.61
C HIS A 208 8.55 4.13 10.03
N ASP A 209 9.25 3.57 9.04
CA ASP A 209 8.91 2.26 8.46
C ASP A 209 9.58 1.09 9.20
N GLU A 210 10.27 1.33 10.33
CA GLU A 210 10.87 0.27 11.16
C GLU A 210 9.85 -0.85 11.43
N ASP A 211 10.30 -2.11 11.26
CA ASP A 211 9.50 -3.34 11.40
C ASP A 211 8.26 -3.45 10.49
N SER A 212 8.14 -2.58 9.51
CA SER A 212 7.04 -2.61 8.55
C SER A 212 7.23 -3.71 7.50
N ILE A 213 6.09 -4.16 6.93
CA ILE A 213 6.07 -5.05 5.78
C ILE A 213 5.64 -4.24 4.55
N ILE A 214 6.56 -4.08 3.60
CA ILE A 214 6.29 -3.41 2.34
C ILE A 214 5.71 -4.39 1.34
N GLN A 215 4.46 -4.19 0.94
CA GLN A 215 3.74 -5.04 -0.02
C GLN A 215 3.65 -4.35 -1.37
N GLY A 216 4.62 -4.55 -2.22
CA GLY A 216 4.73 -3.92 -3.53
C GLY A 216 4.79 -4.89 -4.71
N GLY A 217 5.00 -4.34 -5.90
CA GLY A 217 5.31 -5.08 -7.10
C GLY A 217 6.83 -5.31 -7.26
N PRO A 218 7.25 -6.33 -8.03
CA PRO A 218 8.68 -6.61 -8.26
C PRO A 218 9.39 -5.51 -9.05
N ASP A 219 8.64 -4.68 -9.75
CA ASP A 219 9.17 -3.55 -10.53
C ASP A 219 9.19 -2.23 -9.75
N ASP A 220 8.62 -2.20 -8.55
CA ASP A 220 8.54 -0.99 -7.72
C ASP A 220 9.93 -0.48 -7.35
N VAL A 221 10.02 0.82 -7.11
CA VAL A 221 11.25 1.53 -6.78
C VAL A 221 11.16 2.05 -5.35
N PHE A 222 12.26 1.95 -4.62
CA PHE A 222 12.35 2.27 -3.20
C PHE A 222 13.30 3.44 -3.00
N LEU A 223 12.78 4.56 -2.51
CA LEU A 223 13.54 5.72 -2.09
C LEU A 223 13.65 5.69 -0.57
N PHE A 224 14.83 5.37 -0.06
CA PHE A 224 15.15 5.50 1.36
C PHE A 224 15.56 6.95 1.62
N GLN A 225 14.82 7.62 2.50
CA GLN A 225 15.16 8.95 3.01
C GLN A 225 15.42 8.82 4.50
N LEU A 226 16.68 8.82 4.89
CA LEU A 226 17.11 8.61 6.27
C LEU A 226 17.96 9.79 6.74
N LYS A 227 17.75 10.22 7.98
CA LYS A 227 18.63 11.18 8.62
C LYS A 227 19.94 10.52 8.95
N GLU A 228 21.06 11.14 8.56
CA GLU A 228 22.40 10.61 8.75
C GLU A 228 23.25 11.58 9.60
N ASN A 229 23.90 11.07 10.65
CA ASN A 229 24.73 11.86 11.55
C ASN A 229 26.20 11.89 11.06
N SER A 230 26.40 12.23 9.79
CA SER A 230 27.73 12.28 9.15
C SER A 230 28.70 13.24 9.83
N GLY A 231 28.20 14.35 10.40
CA GLY A 231 29.02 15.28 11.19
C GLY A 231 29.64 14.65 12.45
N SER A 232 29.07 13.57 12.97
CA SER A 232 29.62 12.77 14.09
C SER A 232 30.29 11.49 13.60
N GLY A 233 30.49 11.34 12.30
CA GLY A 233 31.17 10.22 11.66
C GLY A 233 30.33 8.95 11.54
N TYR A 234 29.01 9.04 11.74
CA TYR A 234 28.07 7.93 11.52
C TYR A 234 27.46 8.00 10.12
N LEU A 235 27.53 6.90 9.39
CA LEU A 235 26.96 6.75 8.06
C LEU A 235 26.07 5.51 8.00
N TRP A 236 25.00 5.57 7.21
CA TRP A 236 24.19 4.41 6.94
C TRP A 236 24.91 3.41 6.04
N ASP A 237 24.95 2.16 6.48
CA ASP A 237 25.42 1.02 5.66
C ASP A 237 24.24 0.40 4.90
N PHE A 238 24.26 0.55 3.57
CA PHE A 238 23.27 -0.01 2.65
C PHE A 238 23.76 -1.28 1.93
N ASN A 239 24.80 -1.95 2.41
CA ASN A 239 25.33 -3.16 1.78
C ASN A 239 24.31 -4.30 1.72
N ASP A 240 23.33 -4.29 2.61
CA ASP A 240 22.25 -5.28 2.64
C ASP A 240 21.34 -5.23 1.40
N LEU A 241 21.24 -4.09 0.71
CA LEU A 241 20.55 -3.98 -0.58
C LEU A 241 21.12 -4.96 -1.59
N ALA A 242 22.43 -4.96 -1.79
CA ALA A 242 23.08 -5.83 -2.77
C ALA A 242 22.96 -7.32 -2.36
N LYS A 243 23.10 -7.64 -1.06
CA LYS A 243 22.93 -9.00 -0.54
C LYS A 243 21.51 -9.52 -0.76
N SER A 244 20.52 -8.65 -0.68
CA SER A 244 19.09 -8.95 -0.89
C SER A 244 18.66 -8.85 -2.36
N GLY A 245 19.60 -8.64 -3.30
CA GLY A 245 19.33 -8.62 -4.73
C GLY A 245 18.76 -7.31 -5.26
N PHE A 246 18.95 -6.20 -4.52
CA PHE A 246 18.58 -4.87 -5.00
C PHE A 246 19.75 -4.18 -5.68
N ALA A 247 19.48 -3.57 -6.83
CA ALA A 247 20.40 -2.62 -7.46
C ALA A 247 20.17 -1.22 -6.88
N ARG A 248 21.26 -0.56 -6.47
CA ARG A 248 21.25 0.85 -6.09
C ARG A 248 21.30 1.71 -7.35
N LEU A 249 20.31 2.58 -7.53
CA LEU A 249 20.15 3.44 -8.71
C LEU A 249 20.74 4.83 -8.50
N SER A 250 20.61 5.40 -7.30
CA SER A 250 21.29 6.64 -6.89
C SER A 250 21.55 6.64 -5.39
N ASP A 251 22.47 7.51 -4.96
CA ASP A 251 22.85 7.71 -3.57
C ASP A 251 23.29 9.18 -3.41
N ASP A 252 22.44 10.00 -2.78
CA ASP A 252 22.57 11.44 -2.72
C ASP A 252 22.43 11.91 -1.27
N VAL A 253 23.10 13.02 -0.94
CA VAL A 253 23.02 13.68 0.36
C VAL A 253 22.49 15.10 0.18
N SER A 254 21.54 15.50 1.02
CA SER A 254 21.01 16.86 1.04
C SER A 254 21.25 17.49 2.40
N ILE A 255 21.97 18.61 2.41
CA ILE A 255 22.19 19.40 3.62
C ILE A 255 21.00 20.36 3.75
N PRO A 256 20.25 20.34 4.86
CA PRO A 256 19.17 21.29 5.09
C PRO A 256 19.71 22.74 5.05
N ALA A 257 18.98 23.61 4.32
CA ALA A 257 19.41 25.00 4.10
C ALA A 257 19.55 25.83 5.40
N ASN A 258 18.91 25.39 6.49
CA ASN A 258 18.90 26.07 7.79
C ASN A 258 19.81 25.44 8.83
N ASN A 259 20.76 24.58 8.42
CA ASN A 259 21.69 23.93 9.36
C ASN A 259 22.83 24.89 9.70
N GLU A 260 22.58 25.83 10.59
CA GLU A 260 23.63 26.71 11.19
C GLU A 260 24.53 25.96 12.19
N GLU A 261 24.14 24.74 12.60
CA GLU A 261 24.90 23.92 13.52
C GLU A 261 25.97 23.12 12.76
N ILE A 262 27.25 23.37 13.06
CA ILE A 262 28.35 22.57 12.57
C ILE A 262 28.16 21.14 13.11
N GLY A 263 28.01 20.16 12.21
CA GLY A 263 27.88 18.75 12.58
C GLY A 263 26.43 18.26 12.72
N GLY A 264 25.44 19.01 12.26
CA GLY A 264 24.03 18.57 12.21
C GLY A 264 23.81 17.35 11.32
N ALA A 265 22.68 16.66 11.53
CA ALA A 265 22.27 15.55 10.67
C ALA A 265 21.91 16.05 9.25
N VAL A 266 22.21 15.23 8.25
CA VAL A 266 21.86 15.47 6.85
C VAL A 266 20.79 14.45 6.41
N ASP A 267 20.05 14.74 5.36
CA ASP A 267 19.15 13.76 4.75
C ASP A 267 19.90 12.98 3.66
N ARG A 268 19.99 11.66 3.81
CA ARG A 268 20.51 10.76 2.79
C ARG A 268 19.39 10.12 2.02
N PHE A 269 19.52 10.12 0.70
CA PHE A 269 18.55 9.58 -0.24
C PHE A 269 19.19 8.46 -1.05
N VAL A 270 18.71 7.23 -0.86
CA VAL A 270 19.18 6.07 -1.62
C VAL A 270 18.02 5.51 -2.41
N LEU A 271 18.15 5.50 -3.73
CA LEU A 271 17.18 4.92 -4.63
C LEU A 271 17.61 3.50 -5.01
N ALA A 272 16.72 2.53 -4.84
CA ALA A 272 16.99 1.13 -5.14
C ALA A 272 15.80 0.44 -5.82
N LYS A 273 16.09 -0.63 -6.55
CA LYS A 273 15.10 -1.49 -7.20
C LYS A 273 15.53 -2.93 -7.07
N LEU A 274 14.56 -3.85 -6.91
CA LEU A 274 14.84 -5.28 -6.97
C LEU A 274 15.30 -5.66 -8.39
N ASP A 275 16.49 -6.25 -8.49
CA ASP A 275 17.10 -6.70 -9.75
C ASP A 275 17.02 -8.23 -9.92
N GLN A 276 16.93 -8.95 -8.81
CA GLN A 276 16.84 -10.42 -8.79
C GLN A 276 15.45 -10.89 -8.35
N PRO A 277 14.56 -11.30 -9.28
CA PRO A 277 13.19 -11.70 -8.96
C PRO A 277 13.07 -12.89 -7.99
N SER A 278 14.12 -13.71 -7.87
CA SER A 278 14.18 -14.83 -6.91
C SER A 278 14.13 -14.37 -5.45
N ASN A 279 14.46 -13.10 -5.19
CA ASN A 279 14.50 -12.51 -3.85
C ASN A 279 13.28 -11.60 -3.60
N SER A 280 12.13 -11.96 -4.13
CA SER A 280 10.90 -11.15 -4.05
C SER A 280 10.29 -11.05 -2.65
N ILE A 281 10.73 -11.88 -1.70
CA ILE A 281 10.32 -11.81 -0.29
C ILE A 281 11.57 -11.90 0.59
N GLY A 282 11.67 -10.99 1.55
CA GLY A 282 12.86 -10.93 2.40
C GLY A 282 12.81 -9.78 3.41
N GLY A 283 13.98 -9.48 3.95
CA GLY A 283 14.22 -8.36 4.84
C GLY A 283 15.39 -7.51 4.38
N LEU A 284 15.39 -6.27 4.80
CA LEU A 284 16.51 -5.33 4.68
C LEU A 284 16.86 -4.83 6.06
N ASN A 285 18.15 -4.87 6.40
CA ASN A 285 18.65 -4.42 7.69
C ASN A 285 19.75 -3.40 7.44
N PHE A 286 19.48 -2.15 7.77
CA PHE A 286 20.44 -1.07 7.66
C PHE A 286 20.91 -0.65 9.04
N SER A 287 22.17 -0.26 9.16
CA SER A 287 22.75 0.24 10.39
C SER A 287 23.50 1.54 10.13
N GLU A 288 23.29 2.52 10.97
CA GLU A 288 24.10 3.74 10.97
C GLU A 288 25.32 3.51 11.85
N VAL A 289 26.50 3.36 11.23
CA VAL A 289 27.74 2.93 11.88
C VAL A 289 28.85 3.96 11.71
N ARG A 290 29.84 3.95 12.61
CA ARG A 290 31.04 4.75 12.43
C ARG A 290 31.98 4.14 11.40
N LEU A 291 32.54 4.96 10.51
CA LEU A 291 33.44 4.52 9.44
C LEU A 291 34.69 3.81 9.97
N TRP A 292 35.21 4.20 11.13
CA TRP A 292 36.42 3.63 11.74
C TRP A 292 36.16 2.61 12.85
N ASP A 293 34.88 2.42 13.21
CA ASP A 293 34.48 1.44 14.23
C ASP A 293 33.05 0.94 13.90
N HIS A 294 32.97 -0.07 13.06
CA HIS A 294 31.70 -0.67 12.64
C HIS A 294 30.92 -1.36 13.78
N SER A 295 31.56 -1.55 14.95
CA SER A 295 30.84 -2.05 16.13
C SER A 295 30.02 -0.96 16.83
N ALA A 296 30.32 0.31 16.57
CA ALA A 296 29.58 1.45 17.11
C ALA A 296 28.36 1.75 16.23
N ILE A 297 27.23 1.14 16.58
CA ILE A 297 25.94 1.34 15.91
C ILE A 297 25.19 2.45 16.63
N ASN A 298 24.73 3.46 15.87
CA ASN A 298 23.91 4.55 16.39
C ASN A 298 22.41 4.24 16.26
N ARG A 299 21.98 3.80 15.07
CA ARG A 299 20.59 3.45 14.76
C ARG A 299 20.55 2.26 13.80
N THR A 300 19.41 1.58 13.79
CA THR A 300 19.11 0.52 12.82
C THR A 300 17.78 0.82 12.14
N LEU A 301 17.57 0.26 10.96
CA LEU A 301 16.29 0.24 10.26
C LEU A 301 16.10 -1.15 9.70
N ASN A 302 15.10 -1.87 10.21
CA ASN A 302 14.74 -3.21 9.80
C ASN A 302 13.42 -3.18 9.05
N LEU A 303 13.40 -3.68 7.82
CA LEU A 303 12.24 -3.71 6.95
C LEU A 303 12.02 -5.12 6.45
N ARG A 304 10.76 -5.49 6.25
CA ARG A 304 10.39 -6.70 5.52
C ARG A 304 9.69 -6.30 4.22
N TYR A 305 9.88 -7.09 3.17
CA TYR A 305 9.23 -6.80 1.89
C TYR A 305 8.65 -8.08 1.27
N GLU A 306 7.53 -7.89 0.58
CA GLU A 306 6.82 -8.91 -0.20
C GLU A 306 6.51 -8.29 -1.57
N LEU A 307 7.42 -8.50 -2.55
CA LEU A 307 7.38 -7.89 -3.88
C LEU A 307 6.93 -8.92 -4.92
N VAL A 308 5.72 -9.42 -4.76
CA VAL A 308 5.20 -10.52 -5.58
C VAL A 308 4.27 -10.01 -6.66
N LYS A 309 4.49 -10.48 -7.88
CA LYS A 309 3.62 -10.19 -9.01
C LYS A 309 2.32 -10.99 -8.95
N GLU A 310 2.34 -12.14 -8.34
CA GLU A 310 1.16 -13.01 -8.23
C GLU A 310 0.21 -12.48 -7.16
N SER A 311 -1.01 -12.28 -7.58
CA SER A 311 -2.12 -11.82 -6.77
C SER A 311 -3.00 -13.00 -6.35
N GLY A 312 -3.79 -12.81 -5.32
CA GLY A 312 -4.84 -13.74 -4.95
C GLY A 312 -4.51 -14.72 -3.85
N LEU A 313 -3.29 -14.75 -3.36
CA LEU A 313 -2.97 -15.53 -2.18
C LEU A 313 -3.11 -14.68 -0.91
N PRO A 314 -3.70 -15.24 0.16
CA PRO A 314 -3.63 -14.65 1.49
C PRO A 314 -2.20 -14.35 1.90
N ASN A 315 -1.97 -13.30 2.68
CA ASN A 315 -0.62 -12.90 3.11
C ASN A 315 0.15 -14.04 3.79
N ALA A 316 -0.53 -14.87 4.61
CA ALA A 316 0.08 -16.02 5.24
C ALA A 316 0.61 -17.07 4.24
N ASP A 317 -0.14 -17.32 3.17
CA ASP A 317 0.25 -18.32 2.15
C ASP A 317 1.39 -17.81 1.27
N ARG A 318 1.42 -16.51 0.98
CA ARG A 318 2.54 -15.89 0.26
C ARG A 318 3.85 -16.03 1.02
N ARG A 319 3.81 -15.87 2.34
CA ARG A 319 5.00 -16.05 3.20
C ARG A 319 5.48 -17.48 3.26
N LEU A 320 4.56 -18.46 3.21
CA LEU A 320 4.91 -19.89 3.19
C LEU A 320 5.54 -20.33 1.87
N LEU A 321 5.16 -19.72 0.74
CA LEU A 321 5.75 -20.04 -0.56
C LEU A 321 7.15 -19.46 -0.74
N ALA A 322 7.55 -18.53 0.11
CA ALA A 322 8.83 -17.83 0.03
C ALA A 322 9.85 -18.30 1.07
N ALA A 323 9.44 -19.12 2.02
CA ALA A 323 10.29 -19.75 3.02
C ALA A 323 10.81 -21.11 2.54
#